data_9cd08b806f202060eabd5d4e338aadb0
#
_entry.id   9cd08b806f202060eabd5d4e338aadb0
#
_cell.length_a   1.000
_cell.length_b   1.000
_cell.length_c   1.000
_cell.angle_alpha   90.00
_cell.angle_beta   90.00
_cell.angle_gamma   90.00
#
_symmetry.space_group_name_H-M   'P 1'
#
loop_
_entity.id
_entity.type
_entity.pdbx_description
1 polymer ?
#
loop_
_entity_poly.entity_id
_entity_poly.type
_entity_poly.pdbx_seq_one_letter_code
_entity_poly.pdbx_strand_id
1 'polypeptide(L)'
;MKIEARAPTRIDLAGGTLDIWPLYLFHEGAQTVNCAITRYASCRIETHRGPGITLVSRDTRRSETFASLTALARARRYRLPLLAHLVRYFQPRSGFTLTTNSEAPAGAGIGGSSAMAVAICAAL
;
A
#
# COMPACT_ATOMS: atom_id res chain seq x y z
N MET A 1 18.16 6.07 -8.22
CA MET A 1 17.25 7.02 -7.58
C MET A 1 16.64 6.34 -6.37
N LYS A 2 16.42 7.10 -5.29
CA LYS A 2 15.78 6.60 -4.07
C LYS A 2 14.65 7.56 -3.72
N ILE A 3 13.46 7.01 -3.51
CA ILE A 3 12.26 7.74 -3.09
C ILE A 3 11.74 7.11 -1.81
N GLU A 4 11.29 7.92 -0.88
CA GLU A 4 10.64 7.47 0.34
C GLU A 4 9.38 8.30 0.57
N ALA A 5 8.27 7.63 0.85
CA ALA A 5 6.99 8.23 1.18
C ALA A 5 6.43 7.62 2.46
N ARG A 6 5.70 8.43 3.23
CA ARG A 6 5.05 8.03 4.50
C ARG A 6 3.64 8.58 4.54
N ALA A 7 2.73 7.77 5.06
CA ALA A 7 1.36 8.18 5.32
C ALA A 7 0.96 7.81 6.75
N PRO A 8 0.32 8.71 7.51
CA PRO A 8 -0.16 8.39 8.85
C PRO A 8 -1.34 7.40 8.76
N THR A 9 -1.47 6.55 9.76
CA THR A 9 -2.70 5.79 10.00
C THR A 9 -3.71 6.66 10.73
N ARG A 10 -4.96 6.21 10.81
CA ARG A 10 -6.04 6.96 11.46
C ARG A 10 -6.79 6.09 12.46
N ILE A 11 -7.42 6.74 13.41
CA ILE A 11 -8.46 6.14 14.23
C ILE A 11 -9.80 6.77 13.88
N ASP A 12 -10.83 5.96 13.79
CA ASP A 12 -12.21 6.40 13.58
C ASP A 12 -12.87 6.54 14.95
N LEU A 13 -13.31 7.75 15.27
CA LEU A 13 -13.97 8.08 16.53
C LEU A 13 -15.47 7.81 16.46
N ALA A 14 -16.08 8.00 15.28
CA ALA A 14 -17.48 7.71 15.00
C ALA A 14 -17.69 7.50 13.50
N GLY A 15 -18.64 6.65 13.12
CA GLY A 15 -19.09 6.45 11.74
C GLY A 15 -18.12 5.70 10.83
N GLY A 16 -17.06 5.12 11.35
CA GLY A 16 -15.95 4.54 10.57
C GLY A 16 -16.28 3.37 9.64
N THR A 17 -17.48 2.80 9.71
CA THR A 17 -17.95 1.76 8.79
C THR A 17 -18.84 2.34 7.69
N LEU A 18 -19.44 3.50 7.91
CA LEU A 18 -20.39 4.11 6.99
C LEU A 18 -19.73 4.69 5.73
N ASP A 19 -18.43 4.88 5.73
CA ASP A 19 -17.63 5.36 4.59
C ASP A 19 -17.21 4.24 3.61
N ILE A 20 -17.58 2.97 3.90
CA ILE A 20 -17.23 1.81 3.07
C ILE A 20 -18.30 1.58 2.01
N TRP A 21 -17.88 1.37 0.76
CA TRP A 21 -18.77 0.91 -0.30
C TRP A 21 -19.31 -0.49 0.00
N PRO A 22 -20.60 -0.77 -0.16
CA PRO A 22 -21.67 0.10 -0.66
C PRO A 22 -22.47 0.79 0.46
N LEU A 23 -22.05 0.74 1.73
CA LEU A 23 -22.83 1.19 2.88
C LEU A 23 -23.23 2.66 2.78
N TYR A 24 -22.32 3.54 2.34
CA TYR A 24 -22.64 4.97 2.19
C TYR A 24 -23.75 5.25 1.18
N LEU A 25 -24.05 4.31 0.26
CA LEU A 25 -25.17 4.44 -0.68
C LEU A 25 -26.55 4.28 0.00
N PHE A 26 -26.59 3.61 1.14
CA PHE A 26 -27.82 3.36 1.90
C PHE A 26 -28.02 4.31 3.06
N HIS A 27 -27.04 5.17 3.35
CA HIS A 27 -27.05 6.09 4.49
C HIS A 27 -26.69 7.49 4.01
N GLU A 28 -27.63 8.16 3.33
CA GLU A 28 -27.45 9.52 2.87
C GLU A 28 -27.15 10.47 4.03
N GLY A 29 -26.10 11.30 3.87
CA GLY A 29 -25.67 12.22 4.92
C GLY A 29 -24.85 11.58 6.05
N ALA A 30 -24.49 10.28 5.95
CA ALA A 30 -23.60 9.64 6.91
C ALA A 30 -22.25 10.37 6.98
N GLN A 31 -21.75 10.56 8.18
CA GLN A 31 -20.48 11.24 8.44
C GLN A 31 -19.53 10.35 9.22
N THR A 32 -18.26 10.45 8.92
CA THR A 32 -17.18 9.79 9.67
C THR A 32 -16.32 10.86 10.35
N VAL A 33 -16.11 10.71 11.65
CA VAL A 33 -15.18 11.52 12.43
C VAL A 33 -13.95 10.70 12.70
N ASN A 34 -12.80 11.13 12.19
CA ASN A 34 -11.53 10.44 12.39
C ASN A 34 -10.38 11.42 12.63
N CYS A 35 -9.29 10.92 13.16
CA CYS A 35 -8.05 11.68 13.26
C CYS A 35 -6.83 10.83 12.88
N ALA A 36 -5.86 11.49 12.24
CA ALA A 36 -4.56 10.89 11.98
C ALA A 36 -3.79 10.72 13.30
N ILE A 37 -3.04 9.63 13.41
CA ILE A 37 -2.20 9.33 14.56
C ILE A 37 -0.73 9.19 14.15
N THR A 38 0.18 9.29 15.12
CA THR A 38 1.63 9.18 14.92
C THR A 38 2.10 7.72 14.74
N ARG A 39 1.36 6.96 13.96
CA ARG A 39 1.72 5.65 13.45
C ARG A 39 1.68 5.69 11.94
N TYR A 40 2.76 5.26 11.29
CA TYR A 40 2.94 5.48 9.87
C TYR A 40 3.03 4.16 9.10
N ALA A 41 2.52 4.19 7.89
CA ALA A 41 2.92 3.29 6.83
C ALA A 41 3.98 4.00 5.97
N SER A 42 5.02 3.30 5.56
CA SER A 42 6.09 3.83 4.73
C SER A 42 6.34 2.95 3.51
N CYS A 43 6.71 3.60 2.41
CA CYS A 43 7.15 2.97 1.19
C CYS A 43 8.47 3.59 0.75
N ARG A 44 9.44 2.74 0.41
CA ARG A 44 10.73 3.14 -0.14
C ARG A 44 10.96 2.42 -1.44
N ILE A 45 11.29 3.17 -2.48
CA ILE A 45 11.65 2.65 -3.81
C ILE A 45 13.11 2.98 -4.08
N GLU A 46 13.87 1.97 -4.48
CA GLU A 46 15.25 2.09 -4.94
C GLU A 46 15.35 1.51 -6.34
N THR A 47 15.60 2.38 -7.33
CA THR A 47 15.79 1.95 -8.71
C THR A 47 17.17 1.33 -8.91
N HIS A 48 17.25 0.33 -9.77
CA HIS A 48 18.50 -0.30 -10.17
C HIS A 48 18.54 -0.53 -11.68
N ARG A 49 19.70 -0.95 -12.21
CA ARG A 49 19.85 -1.32 -13.61
C ARG A 49 19.15 -2.67 -13.88
N GLY A 50 18.52 -2.78 -15.05
CA GLY A 50 17.80 -3.99 -15.46
C GLY A 50 16.30 -3.92 -15.16
N PRO A 51 15.50 -4.88 -15.65
CA PRO A 51 14.04 -4.88 -15.60
C PRO A 51 13.45 -5.52 -14.34
N GLY A 52 14.25 -6.11 -13.45
CA GLY A 52 13.80 -6.87 -12.29
C GLY A 52 13.00 -6.03 -11.29
N ILE A 53 12.03 -6.62 -10.63
CA ILE A 53 11.19 -5.99 -9.61
C ILE A 53 11.22 -6.85 -8.36
N THR A 54 11.61 -6.25 -7.23
CA THR A 54 11.55 -6.90 -5.92
C THR A 54 10.60 -6.14 -5.02
N LEU A 55 9.64 -6.86 -4.46
CA LEU A 55 8.65 -6.36 -3.50
C LEU A 55 8.97 -6.93 -2.12
N VAL A 56 9.03 -6.08 -1.11
CA VAL A 56 9.37 -6.45 0.27
C VAL A 56 8.41 -5.80 1.24
N SER A 57 7.78 -6.58 2.10
CA SER A 57 6.99 -6.09 3.26
C SER A 57 7.73 -6.50 4.53
N ARG A 58 8.24 -5.51 5.26
CA ARG A 58 9.01 -5.74 6.49
C ARG A 58 8.12 -6.18 7.64
N ASP A 59 6.99 -5.54 7.79
CA ASP A 59 5.98 -5.83 8.81
C ASP A 59 5.44 -7.26 8.71
N THR A 60 5.19 -7.77 7.49
CA THR A 60 4.73 -9.14 7.28
C THR A 60 5.87 -10.15 7.08
N ARG A 61 7.12 -9.69 6.97
CA ARG A 61 8.32 -10.50 6.68
C ARG A 61 8.19 -11.33 5.40
N ARG A 62 7.56 -10.74 4.38
CA ARG A 62 7.34 -11.38 3.08
C ARG A 62 8.07 -10.64 1.99
N SER A 63 8.52 -11.39 0.98
CA SER A 63 9.09 -10.82 -0.24
C SER A 63 8.73 -11.68 -1.45
N GLU A 64 8.75 -11.06 -2.62
CA GLU A 64 8.63 -11.71 -3.91
C GLU A 64 9.39 -10.93 -4.97
N THR A 65 9.89 -11.64 -5.98
CA THR A 65 10.69 -11.05 -7.06
C THR A 65 10.17 -11.50 -8.40
N PHE A 66 10.18 -10.57 -9.36
CA PHE A 66 9.78 -10.80 -10.74
C PHE A 66 10.90 -10.36 -11.68
N ALA A 67 11.13 -11.13 -12.73
CA ALA A 67 12.17 -10.83 -13.72
C ALA A 67 11.90 -9.51 -14.49
N SER A 68 10.62 -9.10 -14.58
CA SER A 68 10.20 -7.86 -15.25
C SER A 68 8.77 -7.49 -14.87
N LEU A 69 8.34 -6.28 -15.25
CA LEU A 69 6.94 -5.85 -15.13
C LEU A 69 5.98 -6.77 -15.89
N THR A 70 6.38 -7.26 -17.06
CA THR A 70 5.59 -8.23 -17.82
C THR A 70 5.42 -9.55 -17.06
N ALA A 71 6.48 -10.03 -16.41
CA ALA A 71 6.42 -11.25 -15.59
C ALA A 71 5.49 -11.04 -14.38
N LEU A 72 5.56 -9.88 -13.72
CA LEU A 72 4.64 -9.49 -12.66
C LEU A 72 3.19 -9.46 -13.16
N ALA A 73 2.92 -8.81 -14.29
CA ALA A 73 1.56 -8.67 -14.85
C ALA A 73 0.91 -10.02 -15.23
N ARG A 74 1.72 -11.01 -15.62
CA ARG A 74 1.26 -12.36 -16.00
C ARG A 74 1.12 -13.32 -14.82
N ALA A 75 1.62 -12.95 -13.63
CA ALA A 75 1.54 -13.82 -12.46
C ALA A 75 0.08 -14.02 -12.03
N ARG A 76 -0.30 -15.27 -11.75
CA ARG A 76 -1.67 -15.63 -11.36
C ARG A 76 -1.94 -15.41 -9.87
N ARG A 77 -0.91 -15.36 -9.05
CA ARG A 77 -0.98 -15.19 -7.59
C ARG A 77 0.18 -14.32 -7.13
N TYR A 78 -0.08 -13.51 -6.10
CA TYR A 78 0.91 -12.66 -5.46
C TYR A 78 1.01 -12.97 -3.97
N ARG A 79 2.23 -12.99 -3.44
CA ARG A 79 2.48 -13.04 -1.99
C ARG A 79 2.17 -11.70 -1.32
N LEU A 80 2.34 -10.61 -2.07
CA LEU A 80 2.12 -9.23 -1.66
C LEU A 80 1.14 -8.53 -2.63
N PRO A 81 -0.17 -8.92 -2.61
CA PRO A 81 -1.12 -8.51 -3.63
C PRO A 81 -1.30 -6.99 -3.72
N LEU A 82 -1.37 -6.26 -2.59
CA LEU A 82 -1.51 -4.80 -2.60
C LEU A 82 -0.36 -4.14 -3.38
N LEU A 83 0.89 -4.52 -3.07
CA LEU A 83 2.08 -3.98 -3.72
C LEU A 83 2.09 -4.31 -5.22
N ALA A 84 1.83 -5.57 -5.54
CA ALA A 84 1.85 -6.05 -6.93
C ALA A 84 0.77 -5.37 -7.79
N HIS A 85 -0.44 -5.18 -7.27
CA HIS A 85 -1.52 -4.51 -7.99
C HIS A 85 -1.22 -3.03 -8.24
N LEU A 86 -0.66 -2.31 -7.26
CA LEU A 86 -0.26 -0.91 -7.42
C LEU A 86 0.88 -0.78 -8.42
N VAL A 87 1.92 -1.60 -8.34
CA VAL A 87 3.01 -1.63 -9.33
C VAL A 87 2.49 -1.92 -10.74
N ARG A 88 1.56 -2.87 -10.88
CA ARG A 88 0.91 -3.17 -12.15
C ARG A 88 0.10 -1.99 -12.70
N TYR A 89 -0.55 -1.22 -11.85
CA TYR A 89 -1.33 -0.04 -12.24
C TYR A 89 -0.43 1.10 -12.72
N PHE A 90 0.62 1.44 -11.96
CA PHE A 90 1.52 2.56 -12.29
C PHE A 90 2.52 2.26 -13.41
N GLN A 91 2.81 1.00 -13.68
CA GLN A 91 3.70 0.55 -14.76
C GLN A 91 5.06 1.27 -14.81
N PRO A 92 5.86 1.25 -13.72
CA PRO A 92 7.16 1.93 -13.70
C PRO A 92 8.10 1.38 -14.78
N ARG A 93 8.88 2.28 -15.40
CA ARG A 93 9.69 1.95 -16.59
C ARG A 93 11.01 1.24 -16.31
N SER A 94 11.54 1.34 -15.10
CA SER A 94 12.83 0.76 -14.68
C SER A 94 12.62 -0.35 -13.66
N GLY A 95 13.62 -1.22 -13.50
CA GLY A 95 13.64 -2.15 -12.39
C GLY A 95 13.89 -1.46 -11.05
N PHE A 96 13.35 -2.00 -9.98
CA PHE A 96 13.43 -1.41 -8.66
C PHE A 96 13.18 -2.44 -7.54
N THR A 97 13.59 -2.05 -6.35
CA THR A 97 13.14 -2.68 -5.11
C THR A 97 12.17 -1.75 -4.40
N LEU A 98 10.96 -2.23 -4.12
CA LEU A 98 9.94 -1.55 -3.34
C LEU A 98 9.86 -2.22 -1.97
N THR A 99 10.17 -1.45 -0.93
CA THR A 99 10.13 -1.91 0.46
C THR A 99 9.07 -1.14 1.23
N THR A 100 8.17 -1.87 1.89
CA THR A 100 7.15 -1.29 2.75
C THR A 100 7.36 -1.68 4.20
N ASN A 101 6.83 -0.85 5.10
CA ASN A 101 6.71 -1.14 6.52
C ASN A 101 5.48 -0.42 7.09
N SER A 102 4.71 -1.11 7.94
CA SER A 102 3.59 -0.54 8.68
C SER A 102 3.88 -0.61 10.18
N GLU A 103 3.69 0.50 10.88
CA GLU A 103 3.72 0.58 12.34
C GLU A 103 2.36 0.19 12.96
N ALA A 104 1.32 0.09 12.12
CA ALA A 104 0.02 -0.39 12.54
C ALA A 104 0.03 -1.92 12.67
N PRO A 105 -0.41 -2.49 13.80
CA PRO A 105 -0.57 -3.94 13.91
C PRO A 105 -1.56 -4.46 12.86
N ALA A 106 -1.27 -5.62 12.30
CA ALA A 106 -2.18 -6.27 11.36
C ALA A 106 -3.54 -6.53 12.01
N GLY A 107 -4.63 -6.13 11.35
CA GLY A 107 -5.99 -6.32 11.86
C GLY A 107 -6.45 -5.32 12.93
N ALA A 108 -5.65 -4.31 13.26
CA ALA A 108 -6.01 -3.32 14.29
C ALA A 108 -7.14 -2.35 13.88
N GLY A 109 -7.62 -2.38 12.64
CA GLY A 109 -8.70 -1.50 12.17
C GLY A 109 -8.33 -0.02 12.03
N ILE A 110 -7.06 0.34 12.18
CA ILE A 110 -6.59 1.75 12.15
C ILE A 110 -6.10 2.20 10.77
N GLY A 111 -6.64 1.64 9.70
CA GLY A 111 -6.37 2.07 8.33
C GLY A 111 -4.96 1.77 7.81
N GLY A 112 -4.25 0.78 8.38
CA GLY A 112 -2.87 0.44 8.00
C GLY A 112 -2.69 0.12 6.52
N SER A 113 -3.58 -0.68 5.92
CA SER A 113 -3.53 -1.02 4.48
C SER A 113 -3.82 0.19 3.59
N SER A 114 -4.74 1.06 3.99
CA SER A 114 -5.07 2.29 3.24
C SER A 114 -3.91 3.28 3.29
N ALA A 115 -3.32 3.50 4.46
CA ALA A 115 -2.13 4.34 4.62
C ALA A 115 -0.95 3.77 3.80
N MET A 116 -0.80 2.45 3.77
CA MET A 116 0.21 1.78 2.94
C MET A 116 -0.02 2.04 1.46
N ALA A 117 -1.26 1.91 0.98
CA ALA A 117 -1.60 2.21 -0.41
C ALA A 117 -1.26 3.67 -0.77
N VAL A 118 -1.60 4.63 0.09
CA VAL A 118 -1.25 6.06 -0.10
C VAL A 118 0.27 6.25 -0.18
N ALA A 119 1.03 5.65 0.75
CA ALA A 119 2.49 5.75 0.73
C ALA A 119 3.12 5.15 -0.53
N ILE A 120 2.58 4.01 -1.02
CA ILE A 120 3.05 3.40 -2.27
C ILE A 120 2.71 4.28 -3.48
N CYS A 121 1.47 4.79 -3.57
CA CYS A 121 1.06 5.69 -4.66
C CYS A 121 1.90 6.97 -4.72
N ALA A 122 2.29 7.51 -3.56
CA ALA A 122 3.13 8.70 -3.50
C ALA A 122 4.60 8.42 -3.88
N ALA A 123 5.05 7.17 -3.81
CA ALA A 123 6.42 6.78 -4.14
C ALA A 123 6.58 6.33 -5.60
N LEU A 124 5.52 5.78 -6.23
CA LEU A 124 5.48 5.32 -7.63
C LEU A 124 5.21 6.46 -8.59
#